data_be931ab972974a57e0dd391d5a29fa1c
#
_entry.id   be931ab972974a57e0dd391d5a29fa1c
#
_cell.length_a   1.000
_cell.length_b   1.000
_cell.length_c   1.000
_cell.angle_alpha   90.00
_cell.angle_beta   90.00
_cell.angle_gamma   90.00
#
_symmetry.space_group_name_H-M   'P 1'
#
loop_
_entity.id
_entity.type
_entity.pdbx_description
1 polymer ?
#
loop_
_entity_poly.entity_id
_entity_poly.type
_entity_poly.pdbx_seq_one_letter_code
_entity_poly.pdbx_strand_id
1 'polypeptide(L)'
;MTVPRRPREERLHKVLARAGVASRRKCEDLIREGRVQVDGQTVQDVGLKLDPLAHRITVDGKEVDVRPEKVYILLHKPPGYLCTTADPFGRPVVLDLVDTDERLFPVGRLDQESEGLVLLTNDGELANRLMHPRYGHWREYW
;
A
#
# COMPACT_ATOMS: atom_id res chain seq x y z
N MET A 1 -11.10 -14.89 0.62
CA MET A 1 -11.99 -13.71 0.68
C MET A 1 -11.16 -12.46 0.94
N THR A 2 -11.36 -11.45 0.15
CA THR A 2 -10.58 -10.21 0.21
C THR A 2 -11.30 -9.22 1.11
N VAL A 3 -10.64 -8.73 2.16
CA VAL A 3 -11.19 -7.64 2.97
C VAL A 3 -11.13 -6.36 2.13
N PRO A 4 -12.24 -5.64 1.94
CA PRO A 4 -12.21 -4.39 1.19
C PRO A 4 -11.31 -3.37 1.89
N ARG A 5 -10.51 -2.66 1.09
CA ARG A 5 -9.69 -1.56 1.57
C ARG A 5 -10.59 -0.44 2.09
N ARG A 6 -10.29 0.10 3.26
CA ARG A 6 -10.97 1.29 3.74
C ARG A 6 -10.57 2.50 2.89
N PRO A 7 -11.52 3.37 2.53
CA PRO A 7 -11.20 4.61 1.85
C PRO A 7 -10.20 5.43 2.67
N ARG A 8 -9.18 5.95 2.02
CA ARG A 8 -8.17 6.78 2.67
C ARG A 8 -7.95 8.04 1.87
N GLU A 9 -8.35 9.16 2.43
CA GLU A 9 -8.17 10.44 1.80
C GLU A 9 -6.74 10.96 1.97
N GLU A 10 -6.17 11.43 0.87
CA GLU A 10 -4.85 12.04 0.81
C GLU A 10 -4.92 13.35 0.03
N ARG A 11 -4.02 14.26 0.34
CA ARG A 11 -3.92 15.52 -0.42
C ARG A 11 -3.49 15.24 -1.84
N LEU A 12 -4.18 15.84 -2.81
CA LEU A 12 -3.97 15.58 -4.24
C LEU A 12 -2.53 15.85 -4.67
N HIS A 13 -1.90 16.94 -4.23
CA HIS A 13 -0.51 17.24 -4.61
C HIS A 13 0.47 16.18 -4.10
N LYS A 14 0.21 15.60 -2.93
CA LYS A 14 1.01 14.50 -2.39
C LYS A 14 0.89 13.24 -3.25
N VAL A 15 -0.33 12.92 -3.68
CA VAL A 15 -0.60 11.79 -4.58
C VAL A 15 0.13 11.96 -5.91
N LEU A 16 0.05 13.14 -6.51
CA LEU A 16 0.72 13.43 -7.79
C LEU A 16 2.25 13.34 -7.68
N ALA A 17 2.82 13.86 -6.59
CA ALA A 17 4.26 13.80 -6.37
C ALA A 17 4.75 12.36 -6.20
N ARG A 18 4.01 11.56 -5.44
CA ARG A 18 4.33 10.13 -5.26
C ARG A 18 4.24 9.36 -6.57
N ALA A 19 3.31 9.72 -7.45
CA ALA A 19 3.16 9.11 -8.76
C ALA A 19 4.24 9.55 -9.77
N GLY A 20 5.14 10.43 -9.37
CA GLY A 20 6.25 10.87 -10.21
C GLY A 20 5.94 12.00 -11.17
N VAL A 21 4.80 12.71 -11.00
CA VAL A 21 4.43 13.83 -11.88
C VAL A 21 5.41 14.98 -11.76
N ALA A 22 5.68 15.42 -10.53
CA ALA A 22 6.63 16.50 -10.22
C ALA A 22 6.88 16.52 -8.71
N SER A 23 7.66 17.50 -8.22
CA SER A 23 7.80 17.75 -6.79
C SER A 23 6.44 18.15 -6.17
N ARG A 24 6.28 18.02 -4.85
CA ARG A 24 5.03 18.42 -4.17
C ARG A 24 4.66 19.87 -4.46
N ARG A 25 5.63 20.78 -4.38
CA ARG A 25 5.43 22.20 -4.64
C ARG A 25 5.02 22.46 -6.09
N LYS A 26 5.67 21.78 -7.02
CA LYS A 26 5.32 21.89 -8.44
C LYS A 26 3.94 21.31 -8.72
N CYS A 27 3.56 20.25 -8.05
CA CYS A 27 2.21 19.67 -8.16
C CYS A 27 1.14 20.65 -7.63
N GLU A 28 1.43 21.41 -6.56
CA GLU A 28 0.52 22.46 -6.10
C GLU A 28 0.32 23.51 -7.18
N ASP A 29 1.38 23.92 -7.88
CA ASP A 29 1.30 24.87 -8.98
C ASP A 29 0.46 24.33 -10.14
N LEU A 30 0.61 23.07 -10.49
CA LEU A 30 -0.18 22.40 -11.53
C LEU A 30 -1.68 22.41 -11.18
N ILE A 31 -2.03 22.20 -9.92
CA ILE A 31 -3.40 22.26 -9.45
C ILE A 31 -3.95 23.68 -9.58
N ARG A 32 -3.22 24.70 -9.11
CA ARG A 32 -3.63 26.10 -9.21
C ARG A 32 -3.83 26.55 -10.65
N GLU A 33 -3.01 26.06 -11.56
CA GLU A 33 -3.08 26.37 -13.00
C GLU A 33 -4.25 25.71 -13.71
N GLY A 34 -5.02 24.84 -13.04
CA GLY A 34 -6.16 24.15 -13.63
C GLY A 34 -5.77 23.02 -14.59
N ARG A 35 -4.56 22.49 -14.45
CA ARG A 35 -4.03 21.42 -15.31
C ARG A 35 -4.38 20.00 -14.83
N VAL A 36 -5.00 19.90 -13.65
CA VAL A 36 -5.35 18.63 -13.02
C VAL A 36 -6.86 18.43 -13.05
N GLN A 37 -7.29 17.25 -13.49
CA GLN A 37 -8.69 16.85 -13.47
C GLN A 37 -8.87 15.59 -12.61
N VAL A 38 -9.98 15.54 -11.90
CA VAL A 38 -10.44 14.37 -11.15
C VAL A 38 -11.80 13.97 -11.69
N ASP A 39 -11.91 12.74 -12.20
CA ASP A 39 -13.12 12.22 -12.85
C ASP A 39 -13.65 13.17 -13.95
N GLY A 40 -12.73 13.77 -14.72
CA GLY A 40 -13.05 14.67 -15.82
C GLY A 40 -13.35 16.11 -15.42
N GLN A 41 -13.31 16.44 -14.13
CA GLN A 41 -13.55 17.79 -13.65
C GLN A 41 -12.25 18.47 -13.22
N THR A 42 -12.05 19.69 -13.70
CA THR A 42 -10.87 20.49 -13.30
C THR A 42 -10.96 20.86 -11.83
N VAL A 43 -9.87 20.63 -11.12
CA VAL A 43 -9.72 20.97 -9.69
C VAL A 43 -8.59 21.98 -9.52
N GLN A 44 -8.82 23.02 -8.70
CA GLN A 44 -7.84 24.09 -8.45
C GLN A 44 -7.59 24.32 -6.95
N ASP A 45 -8.28 23.57 -6.09
CA ASP A 45 -8.11 23.66 -4.66
C ASP A 45 -6.88 22.82 -4.22
N VAL A 46 -5.82 23.49 -3.81
CA VAL A 46 -4.59 22.86 -3.32
C VAL A 46 -4.82 22.03 -2.05
N GLY A 47 -5.85 22.36 -1.29
CA GLY A 47 -6.23 21.65 -0.07
C GLY A 47 -7.09 20.40 -0.30
N LEU A 48 -7.46 20.11 -1.55
CA LEU A 48 -8.33 18.99 -1.87
C LEU A 48 -7.72 17.67 -1.41
N LYS A 49 -8.54 16.89 -0.70
CA LYS A 49 -8.24 15.53 -0.30
C LYS A 49 -9.18 14.57 -1.01
N LEU A 50 -8.66 13.44 -1.45
CA LEU A 50 -9.45 12.38 -2.08
C LEU A 50 -8.79 11.02 -1.87
N ASP A 51 -9.56 9.97 -2.05
CA ASP A 51 -9.00 8.62 -2.15
C ASP A 51 -8.51 8.39 -3.58
N PRO A 52 -7.19 8.31 -3.81
CA PRO A 52 -6.65 8.23 -5.16
C PRO A 52 -7.05 6.95 -5.90
N LEU A 53 -7.42 5.90 -5.19
CA LEU A 53 -7.84 4.63 -5.81
C LEU A 53 -9.32 4.61 -6.20
N ALA A 54 -10.11 5.59 -5.72
CA ALA A 54 -11.54 5.71 -6.04
C ALA A 54 -11.83 6.66 -7.20
N HIS A 55 -10.81 7.38 -7.70
CA HIS A 55 -10.97 8.41 -8.71
C HIS A 55 -9.94 8.27 -9.83
N ARG A 56 -10.32 8.76 -11.00
CA ARG A 56 -9.42 8.88 -12.14
C ARG A 56 -8.82 10.28 -12.16
N ILE A 57 -7.51 10.35 -12.06
CA ILE A 57 -6.76 11.61 -12.02
C ILE A 57 -6.01 11.78 -13.32
N THR A 58 -6.11 12.95 -13.95
CA THR A 58 -5.37 13.29 -15.16
C THR A 58 -4.64 14.61 -14.98
N VAL A 59 -3.47 14.72 -15.61
CA VAL A 59 -2.69 15.96 -15.69
C VAL A 59 -2.43 16.23 -17.18
N ASP A 60 -2.83 17.41 -17.64
CA ASP A 60 -2.74 17.79 -19.06
C ASP A 60 -3.37 16.72 -19.99
N GLY A 61 -4.46 16.10 -19.55
CA GLY A 61 -5.17 15.08 -20.30
C GLY A 61 -4.59 13.67 -20.22
N LYS A 62 -3.44 13.48 -19.55
CA LYS A 62 -2.83 12.17 -19.38
C LYS A 62 -3.21 11.57 -18.04
N GLU A 63 -3.64 10.32 -18.06
CA GLU A 63 -3.97 9.58 -16.84
C GLU A 63 -2.73 9.35 -15.98
N VAL A 64 -2.87 9.62 -14.69
CA VAL A 64 -1.80 9.40 -13.70
C VAL A 64 -1.98 8.02 -13.07
N ASP A 65 -0.92 7.22 -13.09
CA ASP A 65 -0.89 5.92 -12.42
C ASP A 65 -0.65 6.14 -10.92
N VAL A 66 -1.74 6.17 -10.16
CA VAL A 66 -1.69 6.36 -8.72
C VAL A 66 -1.53 5.01 -8.03
N ARG A 67 -0.62 4.95 -7.06
CA ARG A 67 -0.36 3.75 -6.27
C ARG A 67 -0.49 4.07 -4.79
N PRO A 68 -0.95 3.10 -3.98
CA PRO A 68 -0.96 3.29 -2.54
C PRO A 68 0.46 3.50 -2.03
N GLU A 69 0.58 4.25 -0.95
CA GLU A 69 1.86 4.41 -0.26
C GLU A 69 2.37 3.03 0.19
N LYS A 70 3.66 2.78 -0.03
CA LYS A 70 4.28 1.52 0.40
C LYS A 70 4.44 1.52 1.92
N VAL A 71 4.00 0.43 2.53
CA VAL A 71 4.03 0.23 3.98
C VAL A 71 4.83 -1.02 4.30
N TYR A 72 5.67 -0.94 5.31
CA TYR A 72 6.48 -2.04 5.82
C TYR A 72 6.30 -2.14 7.32
N ILE A 73 5.82 -3.28 7.80
CA ILE A 73 5.63 -3.54 9.23
C ILE A 73 6.38 -4.82 9.58
N LEU A 74 7.29 -4.72 10.51
CA LEU A 74 7.97 -5.88 11.06
C LEU A 74 7.22 -6.31 12.32
N LEU A 75 6.52 -7.43 12.23
CA LEU A 75 5.70 -7.95 13.31
C LEU A 75 6.42 -9.09 14.03
N HIS A 76 6.48 -9.01 15.36
CA HIS A 76 6.82 -10.17 16.17
C HIS A 76 5.55 -11.01 16.35
N LYS A 77 5.41 -12.04 15.53
CA LYS A 77 4.25 -12.93 15.57
C LYS A 77 4.27 -13.79 16.81
N PRO A 78 3.26 -13.74 17.67
CA PRO A 78 3.10 -14.70 18.76
C PRO A 78 2.54 -16.04 18.23
N PRO A 79 2.61 -17.11 19.02
CA PRO A 79 1.92 -18.36 18.70
C PRO A 79 0.40 -18.15 18.57
N GLY A 80 -0.25 -18.99 17.78
CA GLY A 80 -1.70 -19.00 17.63
C GLY A 80 -2.25 -18.23 16.44
N TYR A 81 -1.40 -17.59 15.64
CA TYR A 81 -1.79 -16.78 14.47
C TYR A 81 -1.27 -17.38 13.18
N LEU A 82 -2.12 -17.39 12.15
CA LEU A 82 -1.77 -17.86 10.82
C LEU A 82 -1.11 -16.76 9.99
N CYS A 83 -0.06 -17.09 9.26
CA CYS A 83 0.58 -16.20 8.29
C CYS A 83 -0.19 -16.18 6.97
N THR A 84 -1.33 -15.51 6.98
CA THR A 84 -2.19 -15.35 5.80
C THR A 84 -2.98 -14.05 5.92
N THR A 85 -3.59 -13.62 4.83
CA THR A 85 -4.44 -12.43 4.82
C THR A 85 -5.84 -12.71 5.35
N ALA A 86 -6.31 -13.93 5.19
CA ALA A 86 -7.64 -14.35 5.65
C ALA A 86 -7.67 -15.86 5.85
N ASP A 87 -8.55 -16.29 6.73
CA ASP A 87 -8.81 -17.71 6.97
C ASP A 87 -10.29 -18.01 6.82
N PRO A 88 -10.68 -18.99 5.97
CA PRO A 88 -12.08 -19.31 5.73
C PRO A 88 -12.79 -19.91 6.96
N PHE A 89 -12.03 -20.42 7.93
CA PHE A 89 -12.57 -20.98 9.17
C PHE A 89 -12.60 -19.99 10.34
N GLY A 90 -12.24 -18.71 10.09
CA GLY A 90 -12.27 -17.67 11.11
C GLY A 90 -11.17 -17.75 12.15
N ARG A 91 -10.09 -18.51 11.90
CA ARG A 91 -8.95 -18.57 12.81
C ARG A 91 -8.18 -17.24 12.81
N PRO A 92 -7.55 -16.85 13.93
CA PRO A 92 -6.77 -15.62 13.98
C PRO A 92 -5.64 -15.59 12.95
N VAL A 93 -5.47 -14.45 12.29
CA VAL A 93 -4.41 -14.23 11.30
C VAL A 93 -3.51 -13.07 11.72
N VAL A 94 -2.30 -13.02 11.19
CA VAL A 94 -1.30 -12.00 11.55
C VAL A 94 -1.78 -10.57 11.31
N LEU A 95 -2.64 -10.36 10.32
CA LEU A 95 -3.18 -9.02 10.06
C LEU A 95 -4.13 -8.52 11.16
N ASP A 96 -4.70 -9.41 11.97
CA ASP A 96 -5.53 -9.03 13.12
C ASP A 96 -4.72 -8.28 14.20
N LEU A 97 -3.41 -8.43 14.19
CA LEU A 97 -2.51 -7.81 15.16
C LEU A 97 -2.04 -6.40 14.74
N VAL A 98 -2.41 -5.96 13.56
CA VAL A 98 -1.93 -4.70 12.99
C VAL A 98 -3.10 -3.78 12.70
N ASP A 99 -3.04 -2.54 13.20
CA ASP A 99 -4.00 -1.50 12.90
C ASP A 99 -3.52 -0.67 11.71
N THR A 100 -4.06 -0.99 10.53
CA THR A 100 -3.73 -0.28 9.30
C THR A 100 -4.91 -0.28 8.35
N ASP A 101 -5.06 0.82 7.61
CA ASP A 101 -6.03 0.93 6.52
C ASP A 101 -5.50 0.34 5.21
N GLU A 102 -4.20 0.07 5.14
CA GLU A 102 -3.59 -0.49 3.95
C GLU A 102 -3.79 -2.01 3.89
N ARG A 103 -3.88 -2.50 2.67
CA ARG A 103 -3.98 -3.93 2.41
C ARG A 103 -2.58 -4.52 2.38
N LEU A 104 -2.20 -5.19 3.46
CA LEU A 104 -0.91 -5.82 3.61
C LEU A 104 -1.00 -7.34 3.43
N PHE A 105 0.13 -7.94 3.12
CA PHE A 105 0.29 -9.39 3.10
C PHE A 105 1.61 -9.79 3.77
N PRO A 106 1.68 -10.98 4.37
CA PRO A 106 2.93 -11.45 4.98
C PRO A 106 3.93 -11.87 3.93
N VAL A 107 5.20 -11.54 4.16
CA VAL A 107 6.32 -12.00 3.36
C VAL A 107 6.92 -13.23 4.03
N GLY A 108 6.69 -14.39 3.44
CA GLY A 108 7.03 -15.65 4.05
C GLY A 108 5.99 -16.15 5.05
N ARG A 109 6.29 -17.24 5.69
CA ARG A 109 5.36 -17.93 6.57
C ARG A 109 6.07 -18.52 7.77
N LEU A 110 5.46 -18.36 8.93
CA LEU A 110 5.73 -19.16 10.12
C LEU A 110 4.49 -20.00 10.41
N ASP A 111 4.69 -21.17 11.01
CA ASP A 111 3.58 -22.03 11.42
C ASP A 111 2.72 -21.32 12.46
N GLN A 112 1.46 -21.75 12.59
CA GLN A 112 0.51 -21.15 13.52
C GLN A 112 1.06 -21.07 14.94
N GLU A 113 1.70 -22.14 15.43
CA GLU A 113 2.24 -22.21 16.78
C GLU A 113 3.67 -21.68 16.91
N SER A 114 4.30 -21.28 15.79
CA SER A 114 5.64 -20.71 15.79
C SER A 114 5.59 -19.23 16.17
N GLU A 115 6.69 -18.76 16.76
CA GLU A 115 6.90 -17.38 17.16
C GLU A 115 8.09 -16.80 16.41
N GLY A 116 8.05 -15.55 16.02
CA GLY A 116 9.17 -14.89 15.36
C GLY A 116 8.75 -13.70 14.52
N LEU A 117 9.73 -13.12 13.84
CA LEU A 117 9.53 -11.94 13.01
C LEU A 117 8.90 -12.29 11.67
N VAL A 118 7.89 -11.52 11.29
CA VAL A 118 7.21 -11.59 10.00
C VAL A 118 7.11 -10.17 9.44
N LEU A 119 7.55 -9.99 8.20
CA LEU A 119 7.39 -8.74 7.48
C LEU A 119 6.00 -8.71 6.82
N LEU A 120 5.24 -7.64 7.09
CA LEU A 120 3.97 -7.37 6.41
C LEU A 120 4.15 -6.15 5.52
N THR A 121 3.73 -6.22 4.28
CA THR A 121 3.91 -5.13 3.32
C THR A 121 2.88 -5.20 2.21
N ASN A 122 2.70 -4.08 1.51
CA ASN A 122 1.98 -4.00 0.24
C ASN A 122 2.94 -3.87 -0.96
N ASP A 123 4.25 -3.97 -0.72
CA ASP A 123 5.27 -3.89 -1.77
C ASP A 123 5.50 -5.28 -2.38
N GLY A 124 4.75 -5.58 -3.45
CA GLY A 124 4.83 -6.88 -4.14
C GLY A 124 6.18 -7.14 -4.80
N GLU A 125 6.86 -6.11 -5.28
CA GLU A 125 8.19 -6.27 -5.88
C GLU A 125 9.23 -6.68 -4.84
N LEU A 126 9.26 -6.03 -3.69
CA LEU A 126 10.16 -6.41 -2.60
C LEU A 126 9.83 -7.83 -2.10
N ALA A 127 8.55 -8.13 -1.89
CA ALA A 127 8.12 -9.46 -1.46
C ALA A 127 8.58 -10.56 -2.42
N ASN A 128 8.45 -10.33 -3.72
CA ASN A 128 8.91 -11.27 -4.74
C ASN A 128 10.43 -11.47 -4.65
N ARG A 129 11.22 -10.41 -4.49
CA ARG A 129 12.67 -10.51 -4.34
C ARG A 129 13.10 -11.29 -3.10
N LEU A 130 12.33 -11.17 -2.01
CA LEU A 130 12.63 -11.86 -0.76
C LEU A 130 12.19 -13.34 -0.76
N MET A 131 11.14 -13.67 -1.49
CA MET A 131 10.54 -15.00 -1.48
C MET A 131 10.90 -15.88 -2.68
N HIS A 132 11.17 -15.28 -3.84
CA HIS A 132 11.36 -16.07 -5.05
C HIS A 132 12.72 -16.78 -5.06
N PRO A 133 12.77 -18.11 -5.34
CA PRO A 133 14.01 -18.92 -5.28
C PRO A 133 15.14 -18.40 -6.17
N ARG A 134 14.84 -17.74 -7.29
CA ARG A 134 15.87 -17.27 -8.23
C ARG A 134 16.78 -16.17 -7.65
N TYR A 135 16.37 -15.50 -6.57
CA TYR A 135 17.20 -14.48 -5.92
C TYR A 135 18.14 -15.05 -4.87
N GLY A 136 17.97 -16.31 -4.47
CA GLY A 136 18.92 -17.07 -3.66
C GLY A 136 19.33 -16.43 -2.35
N HIS A 137 18.51 -16.56 -1.30
CA HIS A 137 18.83 -16.01 0.01
C HIS A 137 19.46 -17.05 0.92
N TRP A 138 20.46 -16.61 1.68
CA TRP A 138 21.02 -17.41 2.73
C TRP A 138 20.02 -17.58 3.87
N ARG A 139 19.96 -18.79 4.43
CA ARG A 139 19.17 -19.11 5.60
C ARG A 139 20.08 -19.68 6.67
N GLU A 140 19.93 -19.18 7.87
CA GLU A 140 20.70 -19.62 9.02
C GLU A 140 19.76 -20.20 10.06
N TYR A 141 20.11 -21.39 10.57
CA TYR A 141 19.33 -22.08 11.60
C TYR A 141 20.22 -22.35 12.79
N TRP A 142 19.68 -22.12 13.97
CA TRP A 142 20.35 -22.36 15.25
C TRP A 142 19.80 -23.59 15.95
#